data_5b97402ff3fd6a3c19fdac73f508c3ab
#
_entry.id   5b97402ff3fd6a3c19fdac73f508c3ab
#
_cell.length_a   1.000
_cell.length_b   1.000
_cell.length_c   1.000
_cell.angle_alpha   90.00
_cell.angle_beta   90.00
_cell.angle_gamma   90.00
#
_symmetry.space_group_name_H-M   'P 1'
#
loop_
_entity.id
_entity.type
_entity.pdbx_description
1 polymer ?
#
loop_
_entity_poly.entity_id
_entity_poly.type
_entity_poly.pdbx_seq_one_letter_code
_entity_poly.pdbx_strand_id
1 'polypeptide(L)'
;SVIETLEKTRRLVEGAAQKNGGVIFDLWHIVKLAIPYDDVMKFPAPYFMGLEINDGYLQTPAGMDMVTETTSHRKLCGMGEFDIKGFTSKLPDSPYRGPVGIEVLSQELRSWPLEKTATTAFNTTRAQFS
;
A
#
# COMPACT_ATOMS: atom_id res chain seq x y z
N SER A 1 2.74 10.86 -10.59
CA SER A 1 2.38 11.57 -9.34
C SER A 1 3.26 12.81 -9.18
N VAL A 2 2.68 13.90 -8.66
CA VAL A 2 3.44 15.12 -8.33
C VAL A 2 4.24 14.95 -7.04
N ILE A 3 3.81 14.02 -6.18
CA ILE A 3 4.45 13.70 -4.90
C ILE A 3 5.08 12.32 -5.04
N GLU A 4 6.40 12.30 -5.19
CA GLU A 4 7.16 11.10 -5.55
C GLU A 4 8.12 10.64 -4.45
N THR A 5 8.25 11.42 -3.37
CA THR A 5 9.18 11.10 -2.28
C THR A 5 8.54 11.32 -0.92
N LEU A 6 9.00 10.56 0.09
CA LEU A 6 8.56 10.73 1.48
C LEU A 6 8.88 12.14 2.00
N GLU A 7 9.97 12.75 1.56
CA GLU A 7 10.31 14.11 1.97
C GLU A 7 9.30 15.13 1.45
N LYS A 8 8.94 15.07 0.16
CA LYS A 8 7.89 15.94 -0.41
C LYS A 8 6.57 15.75 0.31
N THR A 9 6.21 14.48 0.59
CA THR A 9 4.99 14.12 1.34
C THR A 9 5.02 14.73 2.74
N ARG A 10 6.12 14.57 3.47
CA ARG A 10 6.30 15.13 4.81
C ARG A 10 6.18 16.65 4.81
N ARG A 11 6.90 17.32 3.92
CA ARG A 11 6.85 18.79 3.80
C ARG A 11 5.44 19.31 3.51
N LEU A 12 4.65 18.56 2.72
CA LEU A 12 3.28 18.91 2.42
C LEU A 12 2.39 18.88 3.67
N VAL A 13 2.42 17.77 4.42
CA VAL A 13 1.56 17.62 5.60
C VAL A 13 2.01 18.50 6.77
N GLU A 14 3.32 18.68 6.97
CA GLU A 14 3.87 19.62 7.95
C GLU A 14 3.55 21.06 7.58
N GLY A 15 3.66 21.43 6.30
CA GLY A 15 3.31 22.79 5.82
C GLY A 15 1.82 23.10 5.90
N ALA A 16 0.96 22.10 5.70
CA ALA A 16 -0.50 22.27 5.90
C ALA A 16 -0.86 22.48 7.36
N ALA A 17 -0.06 22.01 8.30
CA ALA A 17 -0.19 22.16 9.75
C ALA A 17 -1.62 21.89 10.29
N GLN A 18 -2.33 20.92 9.70
CA GLN A 18 -3.69 20.57 10.08
C GLN A 18 -3.69 19.31 10.96
N LYS A 19 -4.44 19.32 12.07
CA LYS A 19 -4.55 18.19 12.99
C LYS A 19 -5.28 16.98 12.38
N ASN A 20 -6.11 17.22 11.39
CA ASN A 20 -6.88 16.20 10.66
C ASN A 20 -6.28 15.88 9.27
N GLY A 21 -5.08 16.37 8.99
CA GLY A 21 -4.35 16.10 7.74
C GLY A 21 -3.21 15.11 7.96
N GLY A 22 -3.06 14.16 7.06
CA GLY A 22 -1.97 13.19 7.11
C GLY A 22 -1.85 12.36 5.85
N VAL A 23 -1.17 11.24 5.95
CA VAL A 23 -0.82 10.38 4.83
C VAL A 23 -1.41 9.00 5.03
N ILE A 24 -2.05 8.47 4.01
CA ILE A 24 -2.31 7.04 3.86
C ILE A 24 -1.18 6.47 3.00
N PHE A 25 -0.47 5.50 3.54
CA PHE A 25 0.54 4.76 2.80
C PHE A 25 -0.08 3.57 2.10
N ASP A 26 0.04 3.52 0.78
CA ASP A 26 -0.38 2.41 -0.05
C ASP A 26 0.86 1.65 -0.53
N LEU A 27 0.94 0.36 -0.23
CA LEU A 27 2.11 -0.47 -0.50
C LEU A 27 2.46 -0.51 -2.00
N TRP A 28 1.47 -0.48 -2.90
CA TRP A 28 1.73 -0.44 -4.34
C TRP A 28 2.59 0.76 -4.73
N HIS A 29 2.24 1.95 -4.20
CA HIS A 29 3.00 3.17 -4.47
C HIS A 29 4.39 3.13 -3.83
N ILE A 30 4.52 2.59 -2.62
CA ILE A 30 5.81 2.41 -1.94
C ILE A 30 6.75 1.56 -2.80
N VAL A 31 6.27 0.42 -3.29
CA VAL A 31 7.06 -0.51 -4.10
C VAL A 31 7.41 0.13 -5.46
N LYS A 32 6.43 0.72 -6.15
CA LYS A 32 6.66 1.32 -7.48
C LYS A 32 7.59 2.53 -7.47
N LEU A 33 7.64 3.25 -6.38
CA LEU A 33 8.57 4.37 -6.17
C LEU A 33 9.89 3.92 -5.54
N ALA A 34 10.08 2.62 -5.33
CA ALA A 34 11.26 2.04 -4.68
C ALA A 34 11.59 2.72 -3.33
N ILE A 35 10.57 3.08 -2.56
CA ILE A 35 10.74 3.68 -1.24
C ILE A 35 11.16 2.59 -0.25
N PRO A 36 12.30 2.75 0.46
CA PRO A 36 12.70 1.78 1.47
C PRO A 36 11.66 1.64 2.58
N TYR A 37 11.31 0.41 2.95
CA TYR A 37 10.32 0.15 4.00
C TYR A 37 10.70 0.80 5.33
N ASP A 38 11.98 0.81 5.68
CA ASP A 38 12.48 1.45 6.91
C ASP A 38 12.22 2.95 6.95
N ASP A 39 12.19 3.62 5.81
CA ASP A 39 11.90 5.04 5.74
C ASP A 39 10.42 5.33 5.96
N VAL A 40 9.54 4.44 5.48
CA VAL A 40 8.10 4.50 5.78
C VAL A 40 7.86 4.34 7.28
N MET A 41 8.55 3.38 7.92
CA MET A 41 8.39 3.11 9.36
C MET A 41 8.84 4.27 10.25
N LYS A 42 9.71 5.15 9.74
CA LYS A 42 10.20 6.35 10.45
C LYS A 42 9.36 7.60 10.18
N PHE A 43 8.27 7.48 9.41
CA PHE A 43 7.44 8.65 9.10
C PHE A 43 6.81 9.22 10.38
N PRO A 44 6.70 10.58 10.52
CA PRO A 44 6.25 11.20 11.77
C PRO A 44 4.86 10.73 12.19
N ALA A 45 4.73 10.26 13.42
CA ALA A 45 3.50 9.72 14.01
C ALA A 45 2.24 10.57 13.79
N PRO A 46 2.27 11.91 13.97
CA PRO A 46 1.07 12.74 13.82
C PRO A 46 0.46 12.73 12.42
N TYR A 47 1.26 12.35 11.42
CA TYR A 47 0.86 12.38 10.02
C TYR A 47 0.71 10.99 9.38
N PHE A 48 1.04 9.92 10.10
CA PHE A 48 0.85 8.55 9.61
C PHE A 48 -0.58 8.08 9.96
N MET A 49 -1.55 8.39 9.10
CA MET A 49 -2.98 8.24 9.42
C MET A 49 -3.60 6.96 8.86
N GLY A 50 -3.01 6.35 7.87
CA GLY A 50 -3.57 5.13 7.27
C GLY A 50 -2.51 4.27 6.60
N LEU A 51 -2.85 3.00 6.44
CA LEU A 51 -2.04 2.03 5.74
C LEU A 51 -2.94 1.13 4.91
N GLU A 52 -2.60 0.97 3.64
CA GLU A 52 -3.26 0.07 2.71
C GLU A 52 -2.24 -0.89 2.13
N ILE A 53 -2.57 -2.17 2.10
CA ILE A 53 -1.72 -3.18 1.50
C ILE A 53 -2.42 -3.91 0.36
N ASN A 54 -1.61 -4.35 -0.57
CA ASN A 54 -1.98 -5.03 -1.79
C ASN A 54 -0.76 -5.74 -2.34
N ASP A 55 -0.87 -6.30 -3.52
CA ASP A 55 0.22 -6.91 -4.26
C ASP A 55 0.17 -6.48 -5.72
N GLY A 56 1.18 -6.81 -6.48
CA GLY A 56 1.28 -6.43 -7.89
C GLY A 56 2.53 -6.98 -8.56
N TYR A 57 2.89 -6.39 -9.67
CA TYR A 57 4.11 -6.68 -10.40
C TYR A 57 5.24 -5.76 -9.93
N LEU A 58 6.45 -6.29 -9.72
CA LEU A 58 7.63 -5.46 -9.47
C LEU A 58 7.94 -4.58 -10.67
N GLN A 59 7.85 -5.16 -11.88
CA GLN A 59 7.98 -4.43 -13.14
C GLN A 59 6.65 -4.44 -13.87
N THR A 60 6.20 -3.26 -14.32
CA THR A 60 4.98 -3.16 -15.13
C THR A 60 5.12 -4.03 -16.38
N PRO A 61 4.18 -4.94 -16.67
CA PRO A 61 4.24 -5.83 -17.82
C PRO A 61 4.41 -5.07 -19.14
N ALA A 62 5.15 -5.65 -20.09
CA ALA A 62 5.36 -5.06 -21.41
C ALA A 62 4.01 -4.80 -22.11
N GLY A 63 3.85 -3.62 -22.66
CA GLY A 63 2.61 -3.18 -23.32
C GLY A 63 1.52 -2.65 -22.40
N MET A 64 1.74 -2.65 -21.09
CA MET A 64 0.84 -2.06 -20.10
C MET A 64 1.44 -0.74 -19.58
N ASP A 65 0.62 0.28 -19.42
CA ASP A 65 1.04 1.50 -18.71
C ASP A 65 0.75 1.39 -17.20
N MET A 66 1.44 2.21 -16.43
CA MET A 66 1.35 2.18 -14.96
C MET A 66 -0.05 2.57 -14.44
N VAL A 67 -0.79 3.40 -15.16
CA VAL A 67 -2.16 3.79 -14.76
C VAL A 67 -3.10 2.60 -14.92
N THR A 68 -3.02 1.90 -16.03
CA THR A 68 -3.77 0.66 -16.28
C THR A 68 -3.42 -0.40 -15.24
N GLU A 69 -2.14 -0.58 -14.92
CA GLU A 69 -1.72 -1.52 -13.88
C GLU A 69 -2.37 -1.19 -12.53
N THR A 70 -2.21 0.04 -12.04
CA THR A 70 -2.68 0.41 -10.70
C THR A 70 -4.20 0.42 -10.57
N THR A 71 -4.94 0.70 -11.65
CA THR A 71 -6.41 0.79 -11.61
C THR A 71 -7.13 -0.51 -11.92
N SER A 72 -6.43 -1.51 -12.50
CA SER A 72 -7.09 -2.71 -13.03
C SER A 72 -6.36 -4.02 -12.82
N HIS A 73 -5.09 -4.00 -12.40
CA HIS A 73 -4.25 -5.20 -12.33
C HIS A 73 -3.51 -5.39 -11.02
N ARG A 74 -3.92 -4.68 -9.96
CA ARG A 74 -3.43 -4.98 -8.63
C ARG A 74 -3.86 -6.39 -8.23
N LYS A 75 -3.11 -7.02 -7.32
CA LYS A 75 -3.33 -8.40 -6.87
C LYS A 75 -3.62 -8.45 -5.38
N LEU A 76 -4.31 -9.51 -4.97
CA LEU A 76 -4.45 -9.83 -3.56
C LEU A 76 -3.08 -10.19 -2.98
N CYS A 77 -2.88 -9.87 -1.71
CA CYS A 77 -1.64 -10.10 -0.99
C CYS A 77 -1.17 -11.57 -1.12
N GLY A 78 0.08 -11.77 -1.50
CA GLY A 78 0.67 -13.07 -1.76
C GLY A 78 0.36 -13.67 -3.13
N MET A 79 -0.33 -12.94 -4.01
CA MET A 79 -0.63 -13.35 -5.38
C MET A 79 0.18 -12.59 -6.44
N GLY A 80 1.06 -11.69 -6.01
CA GLY A 80 1.98 -10.94 -6.85
C GLY A 80 3.42 -11.17 -6.48
N GLU A 81 4.23 -10.14 -6.61
CA GLU A 81 5.68 -10.21 -6.51
C GLU A 81 6.25 -9.35 -5.37
N PHE A 82 5.39 -8.63 -4.60
CA PHE A 82 5.85 -7.73 -3.55
C PHE A 82 6.33 -8.50 -2.32
N ASP A 83 7.39 -8.02 -1.69
CA ASP A 83 7.82 -8.52 -0.38
C ASP A 83 6.94 -7.96 0.75
N ILE A 84 5.69 -8.45 0.79
CA ILE A 84 4.71 -7.97 1.77
C ILE A 84 5.11 -8.41 3.18
N LYS A 85 5.63 -9.63 3.35
CA LYS A 85 6.09 -10.12 4.67
C LYS A 85 7.25 -9.29 5.20
N GLY A 86 8.18 -8.89 4.35
CA GLY A 86 9.25 -7.96 4.71
C GLY A 86 8.70 -6.61 5.17
N PHE A 87 7.65 -6.11 4.51
CA PHE A 87 6.99 -4.87 4.92
C PHE A 87 6.25 -5.01 6.25
N THR A 88 5.39 -6.04 6.38
CA THR A 88 4.55 -6.23 7.58
C THR A 88 5.38 -6.55 8.83
N SER A 89 6.49 -7.25 8.69
CA SER A 89 7.40 -7.54 9.80
C SER A 89 8.01 -6.29 10.43
N LYS A 90 8.08 -5.18 9.70
CA LYS A 90 8.60 -3.89 10.18
C LYS A 90 7.52 -3.00 10.82
N LEU A 91 6.24 -3.29 10.63
CA LEU A 91 5.15 -2.46 11.18
C LEU A 91 5.19 -2.28 12.70
N PRO A 92 5.62 -3.27 13.53
CA PRO A 92 5.78 -3.05 14.97
C PRO A 92 6.72 -1.91 15.32
N ASP A 93 7.72 -1.63 14.49
CA ASP A 93 8.71 -0.56 14.68
C ASP A 93 8.20 0.81 14.21
N SER A 94 7.10 0.85 13.46
CA SER A 94 6.47 2.09 13.01
C SER A 94 5.67 2.75 14.13
N PRO A 95 5.35 4.04 14.04
CA PRO A 95 4.43 4.69 14.97
C PRO A 95 2.96 4.36 14.71
N TYR A 96 2.64 3.67 13.60
CA TYR A 96 1.27 3.37 13.20
C TYR A 96 0.65 2.27 14.08
N ARG A 97 -0.56 2.50 14.56
CA ARG A 97 -1.33 1.55 15.39
C ARG A 97 -2.78 1.39 14.91
N GLY A 98 -3.07 1.93 13.73
CA GLY A 98 -4.41 1.84 13.14
C GLY A 98 -4.68 0.51 12.42
N PRO A 99 -5.87 0.37 11.84
CA PRO A 99 -6.22 -0.79 11.02
C PRO A 99 -5.43 -0.76 9.70
N VAL A 100 -5.14 -1.96 9.18
CA VAL A 100 -4.56 -2.11 7.85
C VAL A 100 -5.69 -2.36 6.85
N GLY A 101 -5.83 -1.46 5.88
CA GLY A 101 -6.77 -1.58 4.78
C GLY A 101 -6.25 -2.52 3.69
N ILE A 102 -7.18 -3.03 2.88
CA ILE A 102 -6.88 -3.80 1.67
C ILE A 102 -7.43 -3.01 0.49
N GLU A 103 -6.55 -2.48 -0.36
CA GLU A 103 -6.95 -1.77 -1.56
C GLU A 103 -6.45 -2.49 -2.81
N VAL A 104 -7.32 -3.28 -3.45
CA VAL A 104 -6.98 -4.05 -4.64
C VAL A 104 -7.89 -3.68 -5.81
N LEU A 105 -7.42 -2.76 -6.64
CA LEU A 105 -8.09 -2.39 -7.88
C LEU A 105 -7.76 -3.42 -8.97
N SER A 106 -8.67 -4.38 -9.17
CA SER A 106 -8.48 -5.51 -10.07
C SER A 106 -9.71 -5.78 -10.91
N GLN A 107 -9.55 -5.81 -12.24
CA GLN A 107 -10.61 -6.18 -13.14
C GLN A 107 -11.06 -7.66 -12.96
N GLU A 108 -10.12 -8.53 -12.64
CA GLU A 108 -10.41 -9.93 -12.32
C GLU A 108 -11.34 -10.04 -11.10
N LEU A 109 -11.00 -9.36 -10.00
CA LEU A 109 -11.79 -9.42 -8.77
C LEU A 109 -13.18 -8.83 -8.92
N ARG A 110 -13.36 -7.87 -9.81
CA ARG A 110 -14.69 -7.31 -10.12
C ARG A 110 -15.66 -8.34 -10.70
N SER A 111 -15.14 -9.43 -11.28
CA SER A 111 -15.95 -10.54 -11.81
C SER A 111 -16.29 -11.61 -10.77
N TRP A 112 -15.67 -11.56 -9.59
CA TRP A 112 -15.88 -12.55 -8.54
C TRP A 112 -17.13 -12.23 -7.70
N PRO A 113 -17.80 -13.26 -7.14
CA PRO A 113 -18.79 -13.05 -6.09
C PRO A 113 -18.21 -12.27 -4.92
N LEU A 114 -18.98 -11.32 -4.39
CA LEU A 114 -18.53 -10.42 -3.30
C LEU A 114 -17.98 -11.19 -2.08
N GLU A 115 -18.69 -12.23 -1.65
CA GLU A 115 -18.29 -13.07 -0.52
C GLU A 115 -16.94 -13.75 -0.76
N LYS A 116 -16.73 -14.30 -1.97
CA LYS A 116 -15.45 -14.90 -2.35
C LYS A 116 -14.33 -13.86 -2.31
N THR A 117 -14.57 -12.67 -2.87
CA THR A 117 -13.59 -11.60 -2.89
C THR A 117 -13.21 -11.18 -1.48
N ALA A 118 -14.20 -10.89 -0.62
CA ALA A 118 -13.96 -10.46 0.75
C ALA A 118 -13.21 -11.51 1.58
N THR A 119 -13.66 -12.77 1.53
CA THR A 119 -13.04 -13.88 2.26
C THR A 119 -11.62 -14.14 1.80
N THR A 120 -11.38 -14.15 0.49
CA THR A 120 -10.04 -14.38 -0.06
C THR A 120 -9.12 -13.22 0.29
N ALA A 121 -9.56 -11.99 0.10
CA ALA A 121 -8.77 -10.80 0.44
C ALA A 121 -8.37 -10.79 1.91
N PHE A 122 -9.30 -11.06 2.82
CA PHE A 122 -9.01 -11.14 4.24
C PHE A 122 -7.99 -12.23 4.58
N ASN A 123 -8.21 -13.45 4.09
CA ASN A 123 -7.35 -14.60 4.43
C ASN A 123 -5.93 -14.44 3.87
N THR A 124 -5.80 -14.03 2.61
CA THR A 124 -4.50 -13.84 1.97
C THR A 124 -3.70 -12.71 2.60
N THR A 125 -4.39 -11.63 2.98
CA THR A 125 -3.78 -10.50 3.67
C THR A 125 -3.34 -10.88 5.08
N ARG A 126 -4.21 -11.54 5.86
CA ARG A 126 -3.87 -12.00 7.21
C ARG A 126 -2.66 -12.92 7.23
N ALA A 127 -2.49 -13.76 6.22
CA ALA A 127 -1.34 -14.65 6.10
C ALA A 127 0.01 -13.92 5.92
N GLN A 128 -0.01 -12.62 5.61
CA GLN A 128 1.20 -11.81 5.51
C GLN A 128 1.71 -11.28 6.86
N PHE A 129 0.94 -11.45 7.94
CA PHE A 129 1.30 -11.01 9.29
C PHE A 129 1.78 -12.15 10.20
N SER A 130 1.98 -13.31 9.64
CA SER A 130 2.44 -14.51 10.39
C SER A 130 3.81 -14.97 9.92
#